data_895f962b26c70883ce3863111bc3a4f9
#
_entry.id   895f962b26c70883ce3863111bc3a4f9
#
_cell.length_a   1.000
_cell.length_b   1.000
_cell.length_c   1.000
_cell.angle_alpha   90.00
_cell.angle_beta   90.00
_cell.angle_gamma   90.00
#
_symmetry.space_group_name_H-M   'P 1'
#
loop_
_entity.id
_entity.type
_entity.pdbx_description
1 polymer ?
#
loop_
_entity_poly.entity_id
_entity_poly.type
_entity_poly.pdbx_seq_one_letter_code
_entity_poly.pdbx_strand_id
1 'polypeptide(L)'
;CNLFLADELNRATSRTQSALLEAMEERQVTVDGRTYPLQKPFAVIATQNNVGTAGTQLLPYAQMDRFLVRLSIGYPDYEAQMSILRDRQSADPIDSVAQVVTRDDVLRMQGEVRAVTAKDSILDYITRLAMASRLSQESAFLQHGVTRCLLHSIAVAYYCDRLAGYLQALRF
;
A
#
# COMPACT_ATOMS: atom_id res chain seq x y z
N CYS A 1 8.36 -11.67 -10.26
CA CYS A 1 7.22 -11.81 -9.34
C CYS A 1 6.24 -10.66 -9.51
N ASN A 2 4.99 -10.87 -9.13
CA ASN A 2 3.95 -9.85 -9.18
C ASN A 2 3.68 -9.21 -7.82
N LEU A 3 3.99 -9.92 -6.73
CA LEU A 3 3.91 -9.45 -5.36
C LEU A 3 5.27 -9.66 -4.70
N PHE A 4 5.81 -8.61 -4.13
CA PHE A 4 7.09 -8.62 -3.43
C PHE A 4 6.89 -8.24 -1.96
N LEU A 5 7.29 -9.13 -1.06
CA LEU A 5 7.29 -8.87 0.38
C LEU A 5 8.70 -8.45 0.82
N ALA A 6 8.82 -7.23 1.30
CA ALA A 6 10.04 -6.68 1.89
C ALA A 6 9.91 -6.63 3.41
N ASP A 7 10.33 -7.70 4.06
CA ASP A 7 10.26 -7.77 5.52
C ASP A 7 11.37 -6.93 6.15
N GLU A 8 11.05 -6.21 7.23
CA GLU A 8 11.94 -5.32 7.97
C GLU A 8 12.74 -4.35 7.06
N LEU A 9 12.08 -3.71 6.12
CA LEU A 9 12.70 -2.80 5.13
C LEU A 9 13.58 -1.71 5.77
N ASN A 10 13.24 -1.26 6.96
CA ASN A 10 14.01 -0.29 7.74
C ASN A 10 15.38 -0.80 8.24
N ARG A 11 15.65 -2.10 8.12
CA ARG A 11 16.97 -2.71 8.39
C ARG A 11 17.82 -2.88 7.14
N ALA A 12 17.21 -2.75 5.96
CA ALA A 12 17.93 -2.85 4.71
C ALA A 12 18.89 -1.67 4.52
N THR A 13 19.97 -1.89 3.77
CA THR A 13 20.88 -0.81 3.42
C THR A 13 20.20 0.23 2.54
N SER A 14 20.67 1.48 2.56
CA SER A 14 20.12 2.55 1.71
C SER A 14 20.15 2.20 0.23
N ARG A 15 21.14 1.42 -0.21
CA ARG A 15 21.23 0.94 -1.59
C ARG A 15 20.09 -0.02 -1.92
N THR A 16 19.80 -0.96 -1.03
CA THR A 16 18.67 -1.91 -1.19
C THR A 16 17.34 -1.17 -1.17
N GLN A 17 17.17 -0.21 -0.26
CA GLN A 17 15.97 0.62 -0.20
C GLN A 17 15.78 1.40 -1.51
N SER A 18 16.84 2.02 -2.05
CA SER A 18 16.78 2.75 -3.32
C SER A 18 16.42 1.86 -4.50
N ALA A 19 16.96 0.65 -4.58
CA ALA A 19 16.63 -0.31 -5.64
C ALA A 19 15.16 -0.75 -5.58
N LEU A 20 14.60 -0.94 -4.37
CA LEU A 20 13.18 -1.25 -4.20
C LEU A 20 12.30 -0.07 -4.64
N LEU A 21 12.72 1.15 -4.34
CA LEU A 21 11.98 2.35 -4.71
C LEU A 21 11.98 2.56 -6.24
N GLU A 22 13.09 2.25 -6.94
CA GLU A 22 13.12 2.20 -8.41
C GLU A 22 12.09 1.20 -8.94
N ALA A 23 12.07 -0.01 -8.39
CA ALA A 23 11.11 -1.04 -8.78
C ALA A 23 9.64 -0.61 -8.59
N MET A 24 9.35 0.14 -7.51
CA MET A 24 8.00 0.63 -7.20
C MET A 24 7.55 1.75 -8.15
N GLU A 25 8.43 2.70 -8.46
CA GLU A 25 8.10 3.88 -9.27
C GLU A 25 8.17 3.59 -10.75
N GLU A 26 9.29 3.06 -11.19
CA GLU A 26 9.57 2.88 -12.62
C GLU A 26 9.15 1.50 -13.15
N ARG A 27 8.79 0.57 -12.23
CA ARG A 27 8.41 -0.81 -12.57
C ARG A 27 9.47 -1.53 -13.37
N GLN A 28 10.71 -1.32 -12.97
CA GLN A 28 11.88 -1.96 -13.55
C GLN A 28 12.93 -2.19 -12.46
N VAL A 29 13.87 -3.04 -12.75
CA VAL A 29 15.05 -3.29 -11.90
C VAL A 29 16.29 -3.21 -12.77
N THR A 30 17.27 -2.40 -12.35
CA THR A 30 18.54 -2.27 -13.05
C THR A 30 19.63 -3.04 -12.31
N VAL A 31 20.22 -4.04 -12.99
CA VAL A 31 21.30 -4.88 -12.47
C VAL A 31 22.45 -4.85 -13.49
N ASP A 32 23.64 -4.52 -13.03
CA ASP A 32 24.87 -4.47 -13.85
C ASP A 32 24.71 -3.68 -15.17
N GLY A 33 24.02 -2.53 -15.10
CA GLY A 33 23.77 -1.66 -16.23
C GLY A 33 22.71 -2.15 -17.22
N ARG A 34 22.01 -3.25 -16.89
CA ARG A 34 20.89 -3.76 -17.69
C ARG A 34 19.59 -3.56 -16.96
N THR A 35 18.59 -3.03 -17.65
CA THR A 35 17.27 -2.75 -17.12
C THR A 35 16.30 -3.87 -17.49
N TYR A 36 15.60 -4.40 -16.49
CA TYR A 36 14.61 -5.47 -16.63
C TYR A 36 13.23 -4.93 -16.23
N PRO A 37 12.27 -4.83 -17.16
CA PRO A 37 10.93 -4.38 -16.84
C PRO A 37 10.20 -5.42 -15.97
N LEU A 38 9.44 -4.95 -15.00
CA LEU A 38 8.61 -5.79 -14.14
C LEU A 38 7.25 -6.03 -14.79
N GLN A 39 6.76 -7.26 -14.66
CA GLN A 39 5.45 -7.65 -15.19
C GLN A 39 4.32 -7.05 -14.36
N LYS A 40 3.25 -6.61 -15.03
CA LYS A 40 2.02 -6.14 -14.36
C LYS A 40 1.12 -7.33 -13.98
N PRO A 41 0.35 -7.22 -12.89
CA PRO A 41 0.45 -6.20 -11.85
C PRO A 41 1.73 -6.39 -11.04
N PHE A 42 2.28 -5.32 -10.46
CA PHE A 42 3.38 -5.39 -9.51
C PHE A 42 3.02 -4.58 -8.26
N ALA A 43 3.13 -5.20 -7.11
CA ALA A 43 2.87 -4.58 -5.82
C ALA A 43 3.94 -4.97 -4.80
N VAL A 44 4.23 -4.06 -3.89
CA VAL A 44 5.16 -4.25 -2.78
C VAL A 44 4.42 -4.14 -1.48
N ILE A 45 4.60 -5.13 -0.61
CA ILE A 45 4.22 -5.08 0.79
C ILE A 45 5.52 -4.99 1.58
N ALA A 46 5.66 -3.95 2.40
CA ALA A 46 6.84 -3.80 3.25
C ALA A 46 6.43 -3.75 4.71
N THR A 47 7.23 -4.36 5.57
CA THR A 47 7.08 -4.25 7.01
C THR A 47 8.17 -3.37 7.61
N GLN A 48 7.86 -2.73 8.73
CA GLN A 48 8.81 -2.00 9.55
C GLN A 48 8.64 -2.46 10.99
N ASN A 49 9.74 -2.79 11.63
CA ASN A 49 9.73 -3.03 13.06
C ASN A 49 10.18 -1.75 13.79
N ASN A 50 9.26 -1.15 14.55
CA ASN A 50 9.51 0.12 15.26
C ASN A 50 10.10 -0.12 16.68
N VAL A 51 10.26 -1.36 17.09
CA VAL A 51 10.75 -1.66 18.46
C VAL A 51 12.27 -1.47 18.49
N GLY A 52 12.67 -0.39 19.14
CA GLY A 52 13.92 0.07 19.74
C GLY A 52 15.19 -0.79 19.71
N THR A 53 15.53 -1.39 18.57
CA THR A 53 16.83 -2.05 18.41
C THR A 53 17.82 -1.08 17.80
N ALA A 54 19.00 -0.96 18.45
CA ALA A 54 20.14 -0.25 17.91
C ALA A 54 20.41 -0.71 16.47
N GLY A 55 20.44 0.24 15.51
CA GLY A 55 20.68 -0.04 14.09
C GLY A 55 19.45 -0.01 13.18
N THR A 56 18.24 0.25 13.68
CA THR A 56 17.08 0.49 12.83
C THR A 56 16.99 1.96 12.47
N GLN A 57 17.15 2.27 11.20
CA GLN A 57 16.94 3.62 10.68
C GLN A 57 15.51 3.67 10.13
N LEU A 58 14.67 4.56 10.71
CA LEU A 58 13.34 4.79 10.14
C LEU A 58 13.49 5.22 8.67
N LEU A 59 12.59 4.73 7.83
CA LEU A 59 12.55 5.18 6.44
C LEU A 59 12.30 6.69 6.40
N PRO A 60 13.08 7.45 5.62
CA PRO A 60 12.81 8.86 5.40
C PRO A 60 11.39 9.09 4.86
N TYR A 61 10.76 10.20 5.22
CA TYR A 61 9.41 10.52 4.77
C TYR A 61 9.23 10.46 3.25
N ALA A 62 10.22 10.94 2.50
CA ALA A 62 10.22 10.88 1.03
C ALA A 62 10.17 9.45 0.47
N GLN A 63 10.65 8.48 1.23
CA GLN A 63 10.57 7.06 0.85
C GLN A 63 9.24 6.44 1.29
N MET A 64 8.72 6.84 2.45
CA MET A 64 7.40 6.40 2.91
C MET A 64 6.26 6.90 2.03
N ASP A 65 6.40 8.09 1.43
CA ASP A 65 5.41 8.68 0.52
C ASP A 65 5.16 7.85 -0.76
N ARG A 66 6.06 6.92 -1.07
CA ARG A 66 5.90 6.00 -2.20
C ARG A 66 4.97 4.82 -1.92
N PHE A 67 4.67 4.56 -0.65
CA PHE A 67 3.69 3.56 -0.25
C PHE A 67 2.29 4.17 -0.27
N LEU A 68 1.34 3.44 -0.86
CA LEU A 68 -0.04 3.87 -0.99
C LEU A 68 -0.74 4.00 0.36
N VAL A 69 -0.50 3.03 1.25
CA VAL A 69 -1.15 2.92 2.56
C VAL A 69 -0.12 2.49 3.59
N ARG A 70 -0.23 3.04 4.79
CA ARG A 70 0.46 2.57 5.99
C ARG A 70 -0.57 2.07 6.98
N LEU A 71 -0.40 0.83 7.41
CA LEU A 71 -1.30 0.18 8.35
C LEU A 71 -0.54 -0.21 9.61
N SER A 72 -1.23 -0.20 10.74
CA SER A 72 -0.75 -0.77 12.00
C SER A 72 -1.70 -1.90 12.38
N ILE A 73 -1.15 -3.11 12.54
CA ILE A 73 -1.96 -4.29 12.84
C ILE A 73 -2.40 -4.30 14.30
N GLY A 74 -1.55 -3.79 15.22
CA GLY A 74 -1.81 -3.86 16.66
C GLY A 74 -1.74 -5.29 17.20
N TYR A 75 -2.27 -5.47 18.42
CA TYR A 75 -2.42 -6.78 19.04
C TYR A 75 -3.85 -7.29 18.84
N PRO A 76 -4.04 -8.61 18.64
CA PRO A 76 -5.36 -9.21 18.56
C PRO A 76 -6.07 -9.09 19.91
N ASP A 77 -7.39 -9.00 19.89
CA ASP A 77 -8.21 -9.13 21.09
C ASP A 77 -8.19 -10.57 21.64
N TYR A 78 -8.83 -10.80 22.77
CA TYR A 78 -8.81 -12.11 23.44
C TYR A 78 -9.39 -13.23 22.54
N GLU A 79 -10.51 -12.98 21.87
CA GLU A 79 -11.16 -13.99 21.03
C GLU A 79 -10.34 -14.31 19.79
N ALA A 80 -9.80 -13.29 19.12
CA ALA A 80 -8.88 -13.47 17.99
C ALA A 80 -7.62 -14.23 18.39
N GLN A 81 -7.05 -13.93 19.57
CA GLN A 81 -5.86 -14.64 20.07
C GLN A 81 -6.17 -16.11 20.39
N MET A 82 -7.32 -16.40 20.99
CA MET A 82 -7.77 -17.77 21.22
C MET A 82 -8.00 -18.54 19.90
N SER A 83 -8.56 -17.89 18.88
CA SER A 83 -8.72 -18.48 17.55
C SER A 83 -7.37 -18.83 16.94
N ILE A 84 -6.41 -17.90 16.93
CA ILE A 84 -5.05 -18.13 16.42
C ILE A 84 -4.40 -19.35 17.09
N LEU A 85 -4.53 -19.47 18.41
CA LEU A 85 -3.96 -20.60 19.15
C LEU A 85 -4.63 -21.93 18.78
N ARG A 86 -5.96 -21.94 18.61
CA ARG A 86 -6.70 -23.14 18.20
C ARG A 86 -6.34 -23.58 16.79
N ASP A 87 -6.32 -22.63 15.84
CA ASP A 87 -6.07 -22.90 14.43
C ASP A 87 -4.67 -23.51 14.21
N ARG A 88 -3.69 -23.06 15.01
CA ARG A 88 -2.32 -23.58 14.93
C ARG A 88 -2.07 -24.91 15.65
N GLN A 89 -3.06 -25.46 16.36
CA GLN A 89 -2.93 -26.77 17.02
C GLN A 89 -2.94 -27.95 16.05
N SER A 90 -3.65 -27.81 14.94
CA SER A 90 -3.91 -28.93 14.00
C SER A 90 -3.23 -28.81 12.66
N ALA A 91 -3.04 -27.59 12.13
CA ALA A 91 -2.42 -27.36 10.84
C ALA A 91 -1.90 -25.92 10.72
N ASP A 92 -1.07 -25.62 9.72
CA ASP A 92 -0.76 -24.23 9.40
C ASP A 92 -1.95 -23.63 8.60
N PRO A 93 -2.56 -22.53 9.10
CA PRO A 93 -3.68 -21.89 8.40
C PRO A 93 -3.35 -21.48 6.94
N ILE A 94 -2.07 -21.27 6.62
CA ILE A 94 -1.62 -20.94 5.25
C ILE A 94 -1.96 -22.07 4.26
N ASP A 95 -1.90 -23.33 4.70
CA ASP A 95 -2.16 -24.48 3.82
C ASP A 95 -3.62 -24.56 3.36
N SER A 96 -4.53 -23.88 4.07
CA SER A 96 -5.95 -23.81 3.75
C SER A 96 -6.35 -22.63 2.89
N VAL A 97 -5.43 -21.70 2.59
CA VAL A 97 -5.71 -20.50 1.80
C VAL A 97 -5.94 -20.86 0.34
N ALA A 98 -7.15 -20.59 -0.15
CA ALA A 98 -7.49 -20.79 -1.56
C ALA A 98 -7.25 -19.50 -2.36
N GLN A 99 -6.93 -19.68 -3.65
CA GLN A 99 -6.84 -18.54 -4.57
C GLN A 99 -8.24 -17.96 -4.81
N VAL A 100 -8.42 -16.67 -4.52
CA VAL A 100 -9.70 -15.95 -4.67
C VAL A 100 -9.75 -15.05 -5.91
N VAL A 101 -8.60 -14.60 -6.41
CA VAL A 101 -8.49 -13.75 -7.61
C VAL A 101 -7.33 -14.21 -8.48
N THR A 102 -7.50 -14.05 -9.79
CA THR A 102 -6.43 -14.28 -10.76
C THR A 102 -5.65 -13.01 -11.06
N ARG A 103 -4.50 -13.15 -11.71
CA ARG A 103 -3.73 -12.01 -12.24
C ARG A 103 -4.58 -11.13 -13.16
N ASP A 104 -5.37 -11.75 -14.03
CA ASP A 104 -6.19 -11.02 -15.02
C ASP A 104 -7.34 -10.28 -14.36
N ASP A 105 -7.89 -10.82 -13.26
CA ASP A 105 -8.88 -10.12 -12.44
C ASP A 105 -8.30 -8.83 -11.84
N VAL A 106 -7.07 -8.88 -11.32
CA VAL A 106 -6.39 -7.70 -10.79
C VAL A 106 -6.14 -6.67 -11.89
N LEU A 107 -5.71 -7.09 -13.08
CA LEU A 107 -5.51 -6.18 -14.21
C LEU A 107 -6.83 -5.55 -14.67
N ARG A 108 -7.91 -6.32 -14.71
CA ARG A 108 -9.26 -5.81 -15.02
C ARG A 108 -9.70 -4.77 -13.99
N MET A 109 -9.60 -5.08 -12.69
CA MET A 109 -9.91 -4.15 -11.61
C MET A 109 -9.09 -2.85 -11.72
N GLN A 110 -7.80 -2.94 -12.01
CA GLN A 110 -6.95 -1.77 -12.25
C GLN A 110 -7.40 -0.95 -13.47
N GLY A 111 -7.92 -1.59 -14.49
CA GLY A 111 -8.50 -0.94 -15.67
C GLY A 111 -9.78 -0.18 -15.33
N GLU A 112 -10.69 -0.81 -14.57
CA GLU A 112 -11.93 -0.18 -14.10
C GLU A 112 -11.65 1.04 -13.23
N VAL A 113 -10.63 0.94 -12.35
CA VAL A 113 -10.14 2.04 -11.53
C VAL A 113 -9.74 3.24 -12.39
N ARG A 114 -8.99 3.03 -13.45
CA ARG A 114 -8.53 4.12 -14.33
C ARG A 114 -9.64 4.73 -15.15
N ALA A 115 -10.70 3.99 -15.41
CA ALA A 115 -11.86 4.47 -16.18
C ALA A 115 -12.79 5.38 -15.38
N VAL A 116 -12.57 5.51 -14.07
CA VAL A 116 -13.36 6.42 -13.23
C VAL A 116 -13.00 7.87 -13.52
N THR A 117 -14.02 8.64 -13.83
CA THR A 117 -13.89 10.08 -14.07
C THR A 117 -14.52 10.86 -12.92
N ALA A 118 -13.85 11.91 -12.48
CA ALA A 118 -14.39 12.85 -11.52
C ALA A 118 -15.00 14.05 -12.26
N LYS A 119 -16.15 14.55 -11.79
CA LYS A 119 -16.74 15.79 -12.30
C LYS A 119 -15.87 16.98 -11.95
N ASP A 120 -15.89 18.03 -12.78
CA ASP A 120 -15.09 19.25 -12.57
C ASP A 120 -15.31 19.87 -11.19
N SER A 121 -16.53 19.81 -10.65
CA SER A 121 -16.83 20.31 -9.29
C SER A 121 -16.06 19.57 -8.20
N ILE A 122 -15.80 18.27 -8.37
CA ILE A 122 -15.00 17.48 -7.44
C ILE A 122 -13.51 17.82 -7.61
N LEU A 123 -13.04 17.98 -8.83
CA LEU A 123 -11.66 18.40 -9.13
C LEU A 123 -11.37 19.78 -8.55
N ASP A 124 -12.31 20.75 -8.70
CA ASP A 124 -12.23 22.07 -8.11
C ASP A 124 -12.16 22.01 -6.57
N TYR A 125 -13.05 21.24 -5.95
CA TYR A 125 -13.04 21.04 -4.50
C TYR A 125 -11.71 20.48 -3.97
N ILE A 126 -11.19 19.43 -4.62
CA ILE A 126 -9.90 18.85 -4.27
C ILE A 126 -8.77 19.85 -4.42
N THR A 127 -8.78 20.62 -5.51
CA THR A 127 -7.77 21.64 -5.79
C THR A 127 -7.78 22.73 -4.73
N ARG A 128 -8.95 23.26 -4.37
CA ARG A 128 -9.08 24.28 -3.30
C ARG A 128 -8.60 23.75 -1.96
N LEU A 129 -8.92 22.51 -1.62
CA LEU A 129 -8.49 21.89 -0.38
C LEU A 129 -6.97 21.73 -0.33
N ALA A 130 -6.37 21.27 -1.43
CA ALA A 130 -4.92 21.18 -1.57
C ALA A 130 -4.22 22.53 -1.51
N MET A 131 -4.81 23.58 -2.08
CA MET A 131 -4.28 24.95 -1.98
C MET A 131 -4.39 25.49 -0.56
N ALA A 132 -5.54 25.29 0.11
CA ALA A 132 -5.74 25.73 1.49
C ALA A 132 -4.75 25.07 2.47
N SER A 133 -4.44 23.79 2.27
CA SER A 133 -3.46 23.09 3.10
C SER A 133 -2.03 23.62 2.95
N ARG A 134 -1.68 24.25 1.82
CA ARG A 134 -0.37 24.88 1.61
C ARG A 134 -0.25 26.24 2.30
N LEU A 135 -1.37 26.93 2.52
CA LEU A 135 -1.42 28.25 3.15
C LEU A 135 -1.38 28.18 4.68
N SER A 136 -1.74 27.07 5.29
CA SER A 136 -1.61 26.86 6.72
C SER A 136 -0.14 26.58 7.05
N GLN A 137 0.56 27.54 7.63
CA GLN A 137 1.99 27.47 7.97
C GLN A 137 2.34 26.39 9.01
N GLU A 138 1.39 25.63 9.52
CA GLU A 138 1.62 24.77 10.69
C GLU A 138 2.08 23.35 10.39
N SER A 139 2.22 22.92 9.15
CA SER A 139 2.81 21.59 8.95
C SER A 139 3.35 21.34 7.55
N ALA A 140 4.66 21.45 7.40
CA ALA A 140 5.40 20.82 6.30
C ALA A 140 5.09 19.30 6.17
N PHE A 141 4.62 18.70 7.23
CA PHE A 141 4.17 17.32 7.34
C PHE A 141 2.84 17.04 6.61
N LEU A 142 1.93 18.01 6.59
CA LEU A 142 0.64 17.87 5.91
C LEU A 142 0.71 18.14 4.40
N GLN A 143 1.73 18.87 3.93
CA GLN A 143 1.76 19.36 2.55
C GLN A 143 1.89 18.24 1.50
N HIS A 144 2.62 17.16 1.77
CA HIS A 144 2.78 16.06 0.81
C HIS A 144 1.78 14.92 1.06
N GLY A 145 1.56 14.56 2.31
CA GLY A 145 0.67 13.46 2.68
C GLY A 145 -0.81 13.76 2.45
N VAL A 146 -1.27 14.98 2.75
CA VAL A 146 -2.70 15.34 2.64
C VAL A 146 -3.16 15.42 1.19
N THR A 147 -2.37 16.02 0.29
CA THR A 147 -2.77 16.13 -1.12
C THR A 147 -2.85 14.76 -1.78
N ARG A 148 -1.89 13.88 -1.48
CA ARG A 148 -1.87 12.51 -2.01
C ARG A 148 -2.91 11.65 -1.31
N CYS A 149 -3.07 11.77 0.00
CA CYS A 149 -4.08 11.07 0.78
C CYS A 149 -5.50 11.51 0.41
N LEU A 150 -5.74 12.80 0.14
CA LEU A 150 -7.05 13.29 -0.32
C LEU A 150 -7.38 12.84 -1.73
N LEU A 151 -6.43 12.90 -2.66
CA LEU A 151 -6.64 12.37 -4.02
C LEU A 151 -6.87 10.86 -3.97
N HIS A 152 -6.15 10.14 -3.09
CA HIS A 152 -6.34 8.71 -2.87
C HIS A 152 -7.59 8.41 -2.05
N SER A 153 -7.90 9.18 -0.99
CA SER A 153 -9.09 8.93 -0.15
C SER A 153 -10.38 9.20 -0.90
N ILE A 154 -10.41 10.14 -1.83
CA ILE A 154 -11.59 10.37 -2.69
C ILE A 154 -11.68 9.26 -3.75
N ALA A 155 -10.57 8.85 -4.32
CA ALA A 155 -10.53 7.65 -5.13
C ALA A 155 -10.94 6.42 -4.29
N VAL A 156 -10.37 6.21 -3.10
CA VAL A 156 -10.68 5.11 -2.19
C VAL A 156 -12.11 5.19 -1.64
N ALA A 157 -12.65 6.35 -1.28
CA ALA A 157 -14.05 6.47 -0.82
C ALA A 157 -15.05 6.16 -1.95
N TYR A 158 -14.76 6.62 -3.16
CA TYR A 158 -15.55 6.24 -4.35
C TYR A 158 -15.40 4.76 -4.69
N TYR A 159 -14.25 4.16 -4.35
CA TYR A 159 -13.96 2.73 -4.52
C TYR A 159 -14.45 1.87 -3.37
N CYS A 160 -14.45 2.35 -2.11
CA CYS A 160 -14.96 1.59 -0.98
C CYS A 160 -16.42 1.19 -1.17
N ASP A 161 -17.24 2.04 -1.78
CA ASP A 161 -18.63 1.67 -2.13
C ASP A 161 -18.69 0.57 -3.20
N ARG A 162 -17.77 0.58 -4.16
CA ARG A 162 -17.71 -0.50 -5.16
C ARG A 162 -16.95 -1.72 -4.67
N LEU A 163 -15.85 -1.56 -3.93
CA LEU A 163 -15.15 -2.66 -3.27
C LEU A 163 -16.00 -3.31 -2.18
N ALA A 164 -16.79 -2.55 -1.41
CA ALA A 164 -17.74 -3.11 -0.46
C ALA A 164 -18.80 -3.97 -1.17
N GLY A 165 -19.26 -3.57 -2.36
CA GLY A 165 -20.11 -4.40 -3.21
C GLY A 165 -19.40 -5.68 -3.67
N TYR A 166 -18.12 -5.61 -4.03
CA TYR A 166 -17.31 -6.77 -4.44
C TYR A 166 -16.96 -7.68 -3.25
N LEU A 167 -16.61 -7.11 -2.09
CA LEU A 167 -16.32 -7.87 -0.86
C LEU A 167 -17.58 -8.52 -0.29
N GLN A 168 -18.76 -7.89 -0.41
CA GLN A 168 -20.04 -8.53 -0.09
C GLN A 168 -20.39 -9.66 -1.05
N ALA A 169 -19.98 -9.56 -2.31
CA ALA A 169 -20.15 -10.64 -3.29
C ALA A 169 -19.18 -11.82 -3.06
N LEU A 170 -18.04 -11.58 -2.44
CA LEU A 170 -17.05 -12.61 -2.12
C LEU A 170 -17.32 -13.36 -0.81
N ARG A 171 -18.35 -12.94 -0.02
CA ARG A 171 -18.74 -13.59 1.26
C ARG A 171 -17.52 -14.12 2.03
N PHE A 172 -16.84 -13.21 2.77
CA PHE A 172 -16.03 -13.60 3.91
C PHE A 172 -16.88 -13.54 5.17
#